data_aa5b1111dfdda225e126072ce05338a8
#
_entry.id   aa5b1111dfdda225e126072ce05338a8
#
_cell.length_a   1.000
_cell.length_b   1.000
_cell.length_c   1.000
_cell.angle_alpha   90.00
_cell.angle_beta   90.00
_cell.angle_gamma   90.00
#
_symmetry.space_group_name_H-M   'P 1'
#
loop_
_entity.id
_entity.type
_entity.pdbx_description
1 polymer ?
#
loop_
_entity_poly.entity_id
_entity_poly.type
_entity_poly.pdbx_seq_one_letter_code
_entity_poly.pdbx_strand_id
1 'polypeptide(L)'
;MTDTLTETEMTKVQDILRHQLQINREQIMPEAKIVADLGADSLDMVEIAMKAEEEFSLTLPDDEAEKIVTVDDLYEAVGTLLGRGR
;
A
#
# COMPACT_ATOMS: atom_id res chain seq x y z
N MET A 1 6.14 -2.71 13.42
CA MET A 1 5.28 -3.90 13.42
C MET A 1 3.90 -3.53 12.92
N THR A 2 3.44 -4.22 11.90
CA THR A 2 2.19 -3.84 11.24
C THR A 2 1.08 -4.78 11.68
N ASP A 3 0.41 -4.42 12.74
CA ASP A 3 -0.69 -5.23 13.27
C ASP A 3 -2.05 -4.65 12.93
N THR A 4 -2.06 -3.58 12.11
CA THR A 4 -3.31 -2.89 11.81
C THR A 4 -4.14 -3.60 10.75
N LEU A 5 -3.54 -4.52 10.01
CA LEU A 5 -4.23 -5.27 8.98
C LEU A 5 -4.19 -6.75 9.26
N THR A 6 -5.24 -7.46 8.87
CA THR A 6 -5.24 -8.91 8.90
C THR A 6 -4.34 -9.42 7.78
N GLU A 7 -4.03 -10.72 7.84
CA GLU A 7 -3.23 -11.32 6.77
C GLU A 7 -3.94 -11.22 5.43
N THR A 8 -5.25 -11.41 5.41
CA THR A 8 -6.02 -11.29 4.18
C THR A 8 -5.89 -9.88 3.60
N GLU A 9 -5.99 -8.88 4.46
CA GLU A 9 -5.89 -7.49 4.02
C GLU A 9 -4.49 -7.17 3.51
N MET A 10 -3.46 -7.65 4.19
CA MET A 10 -2.10 -7.46 3.72
C MET A 10 -1.88 -8.13 2.37
N THR A 11 -2.45 -9.32 2.19
CA THR A 11 -2.35 -10.00 0.90
C THR A 11 -3.00 -9.19 -0.21
N LYS A 12 -4.13 -8.55 0.08
CA LYS A 12 -4.78 -7.71 -0.92
C LYS A 12 -3.91 -6.52 -1.31
N VAL A 13 -3.27 -5.89 -0.33
CA VAL A 13 -2.34 -4.80 -0.63
C VAL A 13 -1.18 -5.31 -1.48
N GLN A 14 -0.64 -6.47 -1.13
CA GLN A 14 0.46 -7.05 -1.90
C GLN A 14 0.04 -7.36 -3.32
N ASP A 15 -1.18 -7.86 -3.51
CA ASP A 15 -1.67 -8.15 -4.84
C ASP A 15 -1.80 -6.89 -5.68
N ILE A 16 -2.24 -5.79 -5.07
CA ILE A 16 -2.29 -4.52 -5.77
C ILE A 16 -0.90 -4.13 -6.28
N LEU A 17 0.10 -4.24 -5.42
CA LEU A 17 1.47 -3.89 -5.80
C LEU A 17 2.01 -4.83 -6.87
N ARG A 18 1.74 -6.13 -6.73
CA ARG A 18 2.22 -7.10 -7.71
C ARG A 18 1.65 -6.83 -9.10
N HIS A 19 0.37 -6.55 -9.16
CA HIS A 19 -0.27 -6.32 -10.45
C HIS A 19 0.17 -4.99 -11.05
N GLN A 20 0.25 -3.96 -10.23
CA GLN A 20 0.59 -2.63 -10.74
C GLN A 20 2.04 -2.57 -11.19
N LEU A 21 2.95 -3.19 -10.45
CA LEU A 21 4.38 -3.05 -10.70
C LEU A 21 5.01 -4.27 -11.37
N GLN A 22 4.23 -5.34 -11.58
CA GLN A 22 4.72 -6.55 -12.24
C GLN A 22 5.90 -7.13 -11.48
N ILE A 23 5.77 -7.26 -10.17
CA ILE A 23 6.84 -7.77 -9.31
C ILE A 23 6.36 -9.01 -8.57
N ASN A 24 7.30 -9.69 -7.94
CA ASN A 24 7.03 -10.89 -7.16
C ASN A 24 6.71 -10.52 -5.72
N ARG A 25 5.92 -11.37 -5.07
CA ARG A 25 5.56 -11.14 -3.67
C ARG A 25 6.80 -11.06 -2.78
N GLU A 26 7.85 -11.79 -3.12
CA GLU A 26 9.07 -11.81 -2.32
C GLU A 26 9.76 -10.45 -2.28
N GLN A 27 9.51 -9.61 -3.26
CA GLN A 27 10.09 -8.28 -3.30
C GLN A 27 9.34 -7.30 -2.41
N ILE A 28 8.15 -7.67 -1.95
CA ILE A 28 7.29 -6.76 -1.21
C ILE A 28 7.56 -6.93 0.28
N MET A 29 8.72 -6.43 0.70
CA MET A 29 9.10 -6.42 2.10
C MET A 29 8.54 -5.17 2.77
N PRO A 30 8.23 -5.24 4.07
CA PRO A 30 7.67 -4.05 4.73
C PRO A 30 8.54 -2.81 4.60
N GLU A 31 9.84 -2.98 4.63
CA GLU A 31 10.77 -1.84 4.57
C GLU A 31 11.10 -1.43 3.14
N ALA A 32 10.62 -2.15 2.14
CA ALA A 32 10.92 -1.81 0.74
C ALA A 32 10.26 -0.49 0.38
N LYS A 33 11.02 0.36 -0.27
CA LYS A 33 10.50 1.64 -0.74
C LYS A 33 9.82 1.43 -2.09
N ILE A 34 8.57 1.85 -2.17
CA ILE A 34 7.76 1.52 -3.33
C ILE A 34 8.34 2.14 -4.60
N VAL A 35 8.78 3.39 -4.53
CA VAL A 35 9.38 4.05 -5.68
C VAL A 35 10.82 3.59 -5.88
N ALA A 36 11.65 3.71 -4.85
CA ALA A 36 13.09 3.48 -4.99
C ALA A 36 13.43 2.01 -5.19
N ASP A 37 12.76 1.13 -4.47
CA ASP A 37 13.13 -0.29 -4.50
C ASP A 37 12.25 -1.10 -5.43
N LEU A 38 10.98 -0.75 -5.55
CA LEU A 38 10.05 -1.53 -6.36
C LEU A 38 9.82 -0.91 -7.74
N GLY A 39 10.34 0.27 -7.98
CA GLY A 39 10.34 0.85 -9.32
C GLY A 39 9.07 1.58 -9.71
N ALA A 40 8.24 1.96 -8.75
CA ALA A 40 7.02 2.69 -9.06
C ALA A 40 7.36 4.13 -9.46
N ASP A 41 6.55 4.69 -10.35
CA ASP A 41 6.64 6.12 -10.66
C ASP A 41 5.40 6.83 -10.12
N SER A 42 5.28 8.12 -10.42
CA SER A 42 4.17 8.92 -9.88
C SER A 42 2.81 8.38 -10.30
N LEU A 43 2.69 7.96 -11.56
CA LEU A 43 1.43 7.41 -12.05
C LEU A 43 1.10 6.10 -11.34
N ASP A 44 2.12 5.26 -11.16
CA ASP A 44 1.91 4.00 -10.43
C ASP A 44 1.39 4.27 -9.02
N MET A 45 1.94 5.28 -8.34
CA MET A 45 1.50 5.59 -6.99
C MET A 45 0.04 6.03 -6.97
N VAL A 46 -0.37 6.83 -7.95
CA VAL A 46 -1.76 7.25 -8.03
C VAL A 46 -2.66 6.04 -8.25
N GLU A 47 -2.28 5.15 -9.13
CA GLU A 47 -3.10 3.98 -9.42
C GLU A 47 -3.13 3.00 -8.25
N ILE A 48 -2.03 2.84 -7.54
CA ILE A 48 -2.00 2.02 -6.33
C ILE A 48 -2.98 2.57 -5.30
N ALA A 49 -2.96 3.89 -5.12
CA ALA A 49 -3.89 4.52 -4.17
C ALA A 49 -5.33 4.30 -4.57
N MET A 50 -5.63 4.46 -5.86
CA MET A 50 -7.00 4.27 -6.34
C MET A 50 -7.47 2.84 -6.15
N LYS A 51 -6.59 1.87 -6.42
CA LYS A 51 -6.96 0.47 -6.25
C LYS A 51 -7.18 0.13 -4.78
N ALA A 52 -6.36 0.72 -3.90
CA ALA A 52 -6.56 0.52 -2.46
C ALA A 52 -7.90 1.10 -2.02
N GLU A 53 -8.26 2.26 -2.54
CA GLU A 53 -9.55 2.86 -2.22
C GLU A 53 -10.70 1.95 -2.62
N GLU A 54 -10.60 1.37 -3.81
CA GLU A 54 -11.64 0.48 -4.31
C GLU A 54 -11.71 -0.82 -3.53
N GLU A 55 -10.54 -1.39 -3.27
CA GLU A 55 -10.48 -2.70 -2.64
C GLU A 55 -10.99 -2.65 -1.21
N PHE A 56 -10.70 -1.58 -0.50
CA PHE A 56 -11.05 -1.47 0.91
C PHE A 56 -12.19 -0.50 1.18
N SER A 57 -12.80 0.06 0.14
CA SER A 57 -13.94 0.97 0.26
C SER A 57 -13.61 2.15 1.19
N LEU A 58 -12.47 2.78 0.93
CA LEU A 58 -12.03 3.92 1.75
C LEU A 58 -11.59 5.04 0.82
N THR A 59 -11.34 6.19 1.43
CA THR A 59 -10.82 7.36 0.70
C THR A 59 -9.42 7.64 1.23
N LEU A 60 -8.46 7.73 0.31
CA LEU A 60 -7.07 8.03 0.66
C LEU A 60 -6.77 9.45 0.19
N PRO A 61 -6.77 10.43 1.11
CA PRO A 61 -6.51 11.82 0.74
C PRO A 61 -5.11 11.98 0.15
N ASP A 62 -4.94 12.99 -0.69
CA ASP A 62 -3.67 13.21 -1.36
C ASP A 62 -2.52 13.42 -0.37
N ASP A 63 -2.78 14.18 0.70
CA ASP A 63 -1.71 14.43 1.67
C ASP A 63 -1.31 13.17 2.41
N GLU A 64 -2.23 12.25 2.63
CA GLU A 64 -1.88 10.96 3.24
C GLU A 64 -1.11 10.10 2.24
N ALA A 65 -1.53 10.12 0.97
CA ALA A 65 -0.85 9.34 -0.05
C ALA A 65 0.59 9.78 -0.22
N GLU A 66 0.85 11.08 -0.10
CA GLU A 66 2.20 11.60 -0.25
C GLU A 66 3.16 11.12 0.83
N LYS A 67 2.64 10.70 1.96
CA LYS A 67 3.47 10.21 3.05
C LYS A 67 3.90 8.76 2.88
N ILE A 68 3.31 8.08 1.93
CA ILE A 68 3.58 6.65 1.73
C ILE A 68 4.88 6.50 0.96
N VAL A 69 5.89 5.97 1.62
CA VAL A 69 7.20 5.71 1.01
C VAL A 69 7.47 4.22 0.94
N THR A 70 7.25 3.51 2.03
CA THR A 70 7.52 2.07 2.09
C THR A 70 6.23 1.28 2.00
N VAL A 71 6.37 -0.03 1.80
CA VAL A 71 5.22 -0.94 1.84
C VAL A 71 4.53 -0.85 3.20
N ASP A 72 5.33 -0.76 4.26
CA ASP A 72 4.77 -0.66 5.61
C ASP A 72 3.93 0.61 5.77
N ASP A 73 4.38 1.72 5.18
CA ASP A 73 3.60 2.95 5.20
C ASP A 73 2.24 2.74 4.56
N LEU A 74 2.20 1.98 3.47
CA LEU A 74 0.93 1.70 2.79
C LEU A 74 0.02 0.85 3.67
N TYR A 75 0.57 -0.17 4.33
CA TYR A 75 -0.21 -0.97 5.27
C TYR A 75 -0.81 -0.08 6.36
N GLU A 76 0.01 0.81 6.92
CA GLU A 76 -0.46 1.67 8.00
C GLU A 76 -1.53 2.64 7.54
N ALA A 77 -1.36 3.19 6.34
CA ALA A 77 -2.34 4.12 5.80
C ALA A 77 -3.69 3.44 5.64
N VAL A 78 -3.69 2.23 5.07
CA VAL A 78 -4.93 1.48 4.89
C VAL A 78 -5.55 1.14 6.24
N GLY A 79 -4.74 0.68 7.18
CA GLY A 79 -5.23 0.32 8.50
C GLY A 79 -5.84 1.49 9.23
N THR A 80 -5.18 2.65 9.17
CA THR A 80 -5.69 3.84 9.82
C THR A 80 -7.02 4.29 9.22
N LEU A 81 -7.10 4.25 7.89
CA LEU A 81 -8.32 4.68 7.21
C LEU A 81 -9.46 3.69 7.40
N LEU A 82 -9.15 2.44 7.73
CA LEU A 82 -10.17 1.47 8.09
C LEU A 82 -10.62 1.62 9.55
N GLY A 83 -10.04 2.57 10.27
CA GLY A 83 -10.41 2.81 11.64
C GLY A 83 -9.66 1.96 12.64
N ARG A 84 -8.52 1.41 12.23
CA ARG A 84 -7.72 0.56 13.10
C ARG A 84 -6.39 1.24 13.39
N GLY A 85 -5.59 0.59 14.19
CA GLY A 85 -4.22 1.00 14.31
C GLY A 85 -3.96 2.07 15.31
N ARG A 86 -4.86 2.30 16.21
CA ARG A 86 -4.44 3.18 17.22
C ARG A 86 -5.43 3.46 18.16
#